data_28c6c733e0ee1561af2dbe28828d1582
#
_entry.id   28c6c733e0ee1561af2dbe28828d1582
#
_cell.length_a   1.000
_cell.length_b   1.000
_cell.length_c   1.000
_cell.angle_alpha   90.00
_cell.angle_beta   90.00
_cell.angle_gamma   90.00
#
_symmetry.space_group_name_H-M   'P 1'
#
loop_
_entity.id
_entity.type
_entity.pdbx_description
1 polymer ?
#
loop_
_entity_poly.entity_id
_entity_poly.type
_entity_poly.pdbx_seq_one_letter_code
_entity_poly.pdbx_strand_id
1 'polypeptide(L)'
;NETKADRSNNIPYGKTIRMINKATDRPAVCDPHGVLYDTDRRNKSAHTQFRVIDKGNGMVSLQCVDGRYIKVYGLGMPGDVRFTDKAEEAEVFLWQDYLNHEFMLLSLKNHRYLCKSPTTGSPYSIDCPGPDPARRNGSVFKWEIVGE
;
A
#
# COMPACT_ATOMS: atom_id res chain seq x y z
N ASN A 1 -25.21 10.03 -6.37
CA ASN A 1 -25.32 9.93 -4.93
C ASN A 1 -24.96 8.55 -4.44
N GLU A 2 -25.73 7.57 -4.80
CA GLU A 2 -25.43 6.20 -4.43
C GLU A 2 -24.09 5.75 -4.96
N THR A 3 -23.76 6.21 -6.16
CA THR A 3 -22.51 5.88 -6.78
C THR A 3 -21.30 6.32 -5.93
N LYS A 4 -21.39 7.51 -5.37
CA LYS A 4 -20.32 7.99 -4.50
C LYS A 4 -20.23 7.18 -3.22
N ALA A 5 -21.38 6.86 -2.63
CA ALA A 5 -21.40 6.05 -1.43
C ALA A 5 -20.79 4.68 -1.69
N ASP A 6 -21.13 4.10 -2.84
CA ASP A 6 -20.63 2.78 -3.20
C ASP A 6 -19.13 2.78 -3.37
N ARG A 7 -18.57 3.82 -3.98
CA ARG A 7 -17.11 3.92 -4.14
C ARG A 7 -16.42 4.01 -2.79
N SER A 8 -16.96 4.80 -1.88
CA SER A 8 -16.39 4.92 -0.54
C SER A 8 -16.42 3.60 0.19
N ASN A 9 -17.48 2.80 -0.05
CA ASN A 9 -17.65 1.52 0.62
C ASN A 9 -16.72 0.44 0.07
N ASN A 10 -16.08 0.67 -1.08
CA ASN A 10 -15.14 -0.29 -1.64
C ASN A 10 -13.81 -0.30 -0.89
N ILE A 11 -13.53 0.74 -0.12
CA ILE A 11 -12.31 0.77 0.66
C ILE A 11 -12.52 -0.06 1.92
N PRO A 12 -11.64 -1.05 2.20
CA PRO A 12 -11.83 -1.93 3.36
C PRO A 12 -11.39 -1.27 4.65
N TYR A 13 -12.03 -0.18 5.04
CA TYR A 13 -11.69 0.55 6.26
C TYR A 13 -11.81 -0.35 7.49
N GLY A 14 -10.82 -0.27 8.36
CA GLY A 14 -10.81 -1.02 9.61
C GLY A 14 -10.55 -2.50 9.44
N LYS A 15 -10.35 -2.95 8.22
CA LYS A 15 -10.09 -4.35 7.92
C LYS A 15 -8.60 -4.59 7.80
N THR A 16 -8.21 -5.84 7.97
CA THR A 16 -6.84 -6.28 7.73
C THR A 16 -6.78 -6.91 6.35
N ILE A 17 -5.86 -6.45 5.53
CA ILE A 17 -5.73 -6.91 4.16
C ILE A 17 -4.30 -7.37 3.87
N ARG A 18 -4.15 -8.14 2.82
CA ARG A 18 -2.87 -8.43 2.20
C ARG A 18 -2.84 -7.69 0.87
N MET A 19 -1.74 -6.98 0.58
CA MET A 19 -1.60 -6.20 -0.64
C MET A 19 -0.68 -6.93 -1.60
N ILE A 20 -1.21 -7.31 -2.75
CA ILE A 20 -0.45 -8.07 -3.74
C ILE A 20 -0.17 -7.16 -4.92
N ASN A 21 1.12 -6.95 -5.20
CA ASN A 21 1.54 -6.10 -6.31
C ASN A 21 1.26 -6.78 -7.63
N LYS A 22 0.64 -6.07 -8.56
CA LYS A 22 0.23 -6.67 -9.83
C LYS A 22 1.39 -6.85 -10.81
N ALA A 23 2.49 -6.14 -10.61
CA ALA A 23 3.66 -6.32 -11.48
C ALA A 23 4.45 -7.58 -11.12
N THR A 24 4.52 -7.93 -9.84
CA THR A 24 5.31 -9.05 -9.35
C THR A 24 4.46 -10.23 -8.90
N ASP A 25 3.16 -10.02 -8.71
CA ASP A 25 2.23 -11.01 -8.16
C ASP A 25 2.68 -11.49 -6.77
N ARG A 26 3.28 -10.61 -5.99
CA ARG A 26 3.81 -10.92 -4.67
C ARG A 26 3.23 -9.99 -3.62
N PRO A 27 3.01 -10.49 -2.39
CA PRO A 27 2.50 -9.64 -1.33
C PRO A 27 3.58 -8.72 -0.79
N ALA A 28 3.14 -7.55 -0.33
CA ALA A 28 4.00 -6.62 0.38
C ALA A 28 4.26 -7.13 1.80
N VAL A 29 5.44 -6.87 2.33
CA VAL A 29 5.83 -7.32 3.65
C VAL A 29 6.63 -6.24 4.36
N CYS A 30 6.42 -6.13 5.67
CA CYS A 30 7.26 -5.31 6.54
C CYS A 30 8.42 -6.18 6.99
N ASP A 31 9.63 -5.87 6.55
CA ASP A 31 10.77 -6.68 6.94
C ASP A 31 11.25 -6.32 8.35
N PRO A 32 12.13 -7.13 8.94
CA PRO A 32 12.60 -6.86 10.31
C PRO A 32 13.30 -5.51 10.46
N HIS A 33 13.83 -4.96 9.38
CA HIS A 33 14.53 -3.67 9.42
C HIS A 33 13.60 -2.49 9.20
N GLY A 34 12.31 -2.75 9.03
CA GLY A 34 11.33 -1.68 8.88
C GLY A 34 11.21 -1.11 7.49
N VAL A 35 11.60 -1.85 6.48
CA VAL A 35 11.48 -1.45 5.07
C VAL A 35 10.37 -2.26 4.42
N LEU A 36 9.65 -1.65 3.51
CA LEU A 36 8.58 -2.32 2.78
C LEU A 36 9.16 -3.02 1.56
N TYR A 37 8.98 -4.33 1.51
CA TYR A 37 9.46 -5.17 0.40
C TYR A 37 8.31 -6.00 -0.17
N ASP A 38 8.56 -6.68 -1.30
CA ASP A 38 7.70 -7.78 -1.70
C ASP A 38 8.33 -9.09 -1.23
N THR A 39 7.50 -10.10 -0.99
CA THR A 39 7.95 -11.40 -0.52
C THR A 39 7.37 -12.51 -1.40
N ASP A 40 7.79 -13.74 -1.18
CA ASP A 40 7.26 -14.89 -1.90
C ASP A 40 5.74 -14.91 -1.81
N ARG A 41 5.08 -15.17 -2.93
CA ARG A 41 3.61 -15.12 -2.98
C ARG A 41 2.93 -16.17 -2.11
N ARG A 42 3.68 -17.17 -1.65
CA ARG A 42 3.14 -18.16 -0.71
C ARG A 42 3.31 -17.74 0.74
N ASN A 43 3.98 -16.62 0.98
CA ASN A 43 4.21 -16.12 2.33
C ASN A 43 2.88 -15.60 2.88
N LYS A 44 2.40 -16.21 3.94
CA LYS A 44 1.17 -15.81 4.62
C LYS A 44 1.46 -15.35 6.04
N SER A 45 2.69 -14.94 6.32
CA SER A 45 3.07 -14.52 7.65
C SER A 45 2.31 -13.25 8.07
N ALA A 46 2.31 -13.00 9.37
CA ALA A 46 1.61 -11.85 9.92
C ALA A 46 2.16 -10.53 9.37
N HIS A 47 3.43 -10.49 9.00
CA HIS A 47 4.04 -9.26 8.48
C HIS A 47 3.60 -8.91 7.05
N THR A 48 2.81 -9.78 6.40
CA THR A 48 2.17 -9.45 5.13
C THR A 48 0.79 -8.86 5.31
N GLN A 49 0.36 -8.64 6.55
CA GLN A 49 -0.99 -8.17 6.86
C GLN A 49 -0.95 -6.71 7.29
N PHE A 50 -1.83 -5.91 6.69
CA PHE A 50 -1.88 -4.47 6.95
C PHE A 50 -3.31 -4.07 7.28
N ARG A 51 -3.46 -3.30 8.33
CA ARG A 51 -4.75 -2.75 8.71
C ARG A 51 -4.96 -1.43 7.97
N VAL A 52 -6.15 -1.27 7.39
CA VAL A 52 -6.51 -0.07 6.65
C VAL A 52 -7.16 0.90 7.62
N ILE A 53 -6.51 2.03 7.86
CA ILE A 53 -6.98 3.03 8.82
C ILE A 53 -7.67 4.16 8.08
N ASP A 54 -8.91 4.44 8.48
CA ASP A 54 -9.74 5.46 7.85
C ASP A 54 -9.22 6.85 8.24
N LYS A 55 -8.80 7.63 7.24
CA LYS A 55 -8.38 9.01 7.45
C LYS A 55 -9.38 10.01 6.85
N GLY A 56 -10.52 9.50 6.38
CA GLY A 56 -11.58 10.32 5.82
C GLY A 56 -11.40 10.62 4.34
N ASN A 57 -12.51 10.83 3.65
CA ASN A 57 -12.55 11.29 2.25
C ASN A 57 -11.74 10.42 1.28
N GLY A 58 -11.77 9.11 1.49
CA GLY A 58 -11.05 8.19 0.62
C GLY A 58 -9.58 8.05 0.95
N MET A 59 -9.14 8.62 2.06
CA MET A 59 -7.75 8.57 2.48
C MET A 59 -7.54 7.50 3.52
N VAL A 60 -6.38 6.87 3.49
CA VAL A 60 -6.01 5.79 4.42
C VAL A 60 -4.58 5.95 4.90
N SER A 61 -4.31 5.38 6.07
CA SER A 61 -2.96 5.01 6.49
C SER A 61 -2.92 3.50 6.65
N LEU A 62 -1.74 2.92 6.58
CA LEU A 62 -1.58 1.48 6.64
C LEU A 62 -0.71 1.10 7.83
N GLN A 63 -1.19 0.18 8.64
CA GLN A 63 -0.51 -0.25 9.85
C GLN A 63 -0.15 -1.73 9.76
N CYS A 64 1.10 -2.06 10.01
CA CYS A 64 1.54 -3.44 10.06
C CYS A 64 1.00 -4.12 11.32
N VAL A 65 0.99 -5.43 11.32
CA VAL A 65 0.47 -6.23 12.43
C VAL A 65 1.21 -5.95 13.75
N ASP A 66 2.49 -5.54 13.67
CA ASP A 66 3.27 -5.24 14.87
C ASP A 66 3.04 -3.82 15.39
N GLY A 67 2.13 -3.07 14.80
CA GLY A 67 1.75 -1.74 15.26
C GLY A 67 2.43 -0.60 14.55
N ARG A 68 3.42 -0.89 13.70
CA ARG A 68 4.11 0.18 12.96
C ARG A 68 3.32 0.61 11.74
N TYR A 69 3.49 1.86 11.35
CA TYR A 69 2.76 2.47 10.22
C TYR A 69 3.72 2.71 9.06
N ILE A 70 3.19 2.65 7.84
CA ILE A 70 3.99 3.00 6.66
C ILE A 70 4.27 4.49 6.67
N LYS A 71 5.52 4.85 6.43
CA LYS A 71 5.98 6.24 6.36
C LYS A 71 6.89 6.38 5.14
N VAL A 72 6.82 7.54 4.50
CA VAL A 72 7.68 7.85 3.36
C VAL A 72 8.76 8.83 3.81
N TYR A 73 10.03 8.45 3.66
CA TYR A 73 11.15 9.22 4.16
C TYR A 73 11.81 10.10 3.10
N GLY A 74 11.66 9.77 1.84
CA GLY A 74 12.31 10.53 0.77
C GLY A 74 11.49 10.50 -0.49
N LEU A 75 12.11 10.85 -1.59
CA LEU A 75 11.46 10.89 -2.88
C LEU A 75 12.27 10.11 -3.90
N GLY A 76 11.65 9.06 -4.45
CA GLY A 76 12.16 8.43 -5.63
C GLY A 76 13.31 7.47 -5.45
N MET A 77 13.67 7.16 -4.22
CA MET A 77 14.77 6.21 -3.98
C MET A 77 14.22 4.92 -3.41
N PRO A 78 14.65 3.76 -3.91
CA PRO A 78 14.27 2.49 -3.32
C PRO A 78 14.63 2.45 -1.83
N GLY A 79 13.71 1.96 -1.01
CA GLY A 79 13.94 1.90 0.42
C GLY A 79 13.50 3.13 1.19
N ASP A 80 12.94 4.12 0.51
CA ASP A 80 12.42 5.31 1.18
C ASP A 80 11.07 5.06 1.83
N VAL A 81 10.42 3.95 1.55
CA VAL A 81 9.15 3.59 2.18
C VAL A 81 9.47 2.67 3.33
N ARG A 82 9.27 3.17 4.54
CA ARG A 82 9.64 2.46 5.76
C ARG A 82 8.49 2.45 6.73
N PHE A 83 8.77 2.05 7.96
CA PHE A 83 7.76 1.96 9.00
C PHE A 83 8.17 2.81 10.19
N THR A 84 7.18 3.38 10.87
CA THR A 84 7.37 4.17 12.07
C THR A 84 6.40 3.68 13.14
N ASP A 85 6.81 3.76 14.41
CA ASP A 85 5.91 3.43 15.51
C ASP A 85 5.04 4.63 15.93
N LYS A 86 5.23 5.79 15.30
CA LYS A 86 4.50 7.02 15.65
C LYS A 86 3.34 7.24 14.68
N ALA A 87 2.12 7.14 15.20
CA ALA A 87 0.93 7.28 14.36
C ALA A 87 0.87 8.63 13.66
N GLU A 88 1.37 9.68 14.30
CA GLU A 88 1.32 11.03 13.72
C GLU A 88 2.28 11.18 12.54
N GLU A 89 3.23 10.26 12.37
CA GLU A 89 4.16 10.27 11.25
C GLU A 89 3.72 9.37 10.10
N ALA A 90 2.61 8.66 10.27
CA ALA A 90 2.12 7.75 9.24
C ALA A 90 1.80 8.51 7.96
N GLU A 91 2.20 7.94 6.82
CA GLU A 91 1.85 8.53 5.53
C GLU A 91 0.36 8.40 5.30
N VAL A 92 -0.24 9.43 4.72
CA VAL A 92 -1.65 9.41 4.33
C VAL A 92 -1.70 9.26 2.82
N PHE A 93 -2.40 8.21 2.38
CA PHE A 93 -2.54 7.92 0.95
C PHE A 93 -3.98 8.13 0.52
N LEU A 94 -4.18 8.62 -0.69
CA LEU A 94 -5.49 8.57 -1.32
C LEU A 94 -5.63 7.19 -1.95
N TRP A 95 -6.69 6.48 -1.54
CA TRP A 95 -7.00 5.17 -2.10
C TRP A 95 -7.77 5.38 -3.40
N GLN A 96 -7.23 4.92 -4.50
CA GLN A 96 -7.89 5.03 -5.80
C GLN A 96 -8.19 3.63 -6.31
N ASP A 97 -9.47 3.35 -6.50
CA ASP A 97 -9.88 2.07 -7.06
C ASP A 97 -9.46 1.98 -8.52
N TYR A 98 -9.05 0.79 -8.92
CA TYR A 98 -8.71 0.51 -10.30
C TYR A 98 -9.77 -0.41 -10.91
N LEU A 99 -9.57 -1.73 -10.83
CA LEU A 99 -10.56 -2.71 -11.33
C LEU A 99 -10.57 -3.89 -10.37
N ASN A 100 -11.75 -4.49 -10.13
CA ASN A 100 -11.86 -5.81 -9.48
C ASN A 100 -10.99 -5.97 -8.23
N HIS A 101 -11.21 -5.15 -7.22
CA HIS A 101 -10.43 -5.16 -5.98
C HIS A 101 -8.96 -4.77 -6.19
N GLU A 102 -8.69 -4.07 -7.30
CA GLU A 102 -7.38 -3.48 -7.52
C GLU A 102 -7.41 -2.01 -7.13
N PHE A 103 -6.28 -1.51 -6.68
CA PHE A 103 -6.21 -0.13 -6.19
C PHE A 103 -4.80 0.43 -6.33
N MET A 104 -4.71 1.74 -6.19
CA MET A 104 -3.46 2.48 -6.17
C MET A 104 -3.44 3.35 -4.93
N LEU A 105 -2.24 3.64 -4.46
CA LEU A 105 -2.06 4.50 -3.29
C LEU A 105 -1.25 5.73 -3.68
N LEU A 106 -1.91 6.88 -3.70
CA LEU A 106 -1.28 8.15 -4.03
C LEU A 106 -0.86 8.84 -2.74
N SER A 107 0.42 9.08 -2.57
CA SER A 107 0.93 9.82 -1.42
C SER A 107 0.48 11.28 -1.52
N LEU A 108 -0.24 11.76 -0.52
CA LEU A 108 -0.72 13.14 -0.53
C LEU A 108 0.42 14.14 -0.34
N LYS A 109 1.44 13.75 0.38
CA LYS A 109 2.57 14.63 0.63
C LYS A 109 3.41 14.84 -0.62
N ASN A 110 3.59 13.79 -1.41
CA ASN A 110 4.52 13.81 -2.53
C ASN A 110 3.84 13.79 -3.90
N HIS A 111 2.53 13.54 -3.95
CA HIS A 111 1.76 13.46 -5.20
C HIS A 111 2.30 12.39 -6.15
N ARG A 112 2.81 11.29 -5.59
CA ARG A 112 3.33 10.17 -6.35
C ARG A 112 2.77 8.88 -5.81
N TYR A 113 2.73 7.86 -6.66
CA TYR A 113 2.16 6.57 -6.29
C TYR A 113 3.18 5.68 -5.61
N LEU A 114 2.73 4.96 -4.60
CA LEU A 114 3.51 3.87 -4.03
C LEU A 114 3.70 2.81 -5.10
N CYS A 115 4.93 2.42 -5.35
CA CYS A 115 5.20 1.47 -6.42
C CYS A 115 6.43 0.63 -6.12
N LYS A 116 6.60 -0.39 -6.92
CA LYS A 116 7.72 -1.30 -6.80
C LYS A 116 8.24 -1.65 -8.19
N SER A 117 9.55 -1.56 -8.35
CA SER A 117 10.21 -2.04 -9.56
C SER A 117 9.83 -3.51 -9.79
N PRO A 118 9.59 -3.94 -11.02
CA PRO A 118 9.32 -5.36 -11.29
C PRO A 118 10.49 -6.28 -10.97
N THR A 119 11.65 -5.75 -10.69
CA THR A 119 12.80 -6.56 -10.30
C THR A 119 12.57 -7.17 -8.93
N THR A 120 12.70 -8.48 -8.83
CA THR A 120 12.50 -9.21 -7.58
C THR A 120 13.51 -8.76 -6.53
N GLY A 121 13.03 -8.59 -5.31
CA GLY A 121 13.90 -8.25 -4.17
C GLY A 121 14.14 -6.78 -3.97
N SER A 122 13.66 -5.92 -4.86
CA SER A 122 13.80 -4.48 -4.66
C SER A 122 12.77 -3.97 -3.66
N PRO A 123 13.15 -3.00 -2.81
CA PRO A 123 12.16 -2.40 -1.91
C PRO A 123 11.21 -1.48 -2.64
N TYR A 124 10.11 -1.13 -1.97
CA TYR A 124 9.15 -0.18 -2.50
C TYR A 124 9.70 1.24 -2.48
N SER A 125 9.11 2.09 -3.30
CA SER A 125 9.44 3.51 -3.33
C SER A 125 8.19 4.33 -3.64
N ILE A 126 8.30 5.64 -3.47
CA ILE A 126 7.29 6.62 -3.89
C ILE A 126 7.86 7.31 -5.12
N ASP A 127 7.85 6.65 -6.24
CA ASP A 127 8.51 7.20 -7.41
C ASP A 127 7.80 6.91 -8.71
N CYS A 128 6.69 6.22 -8.69
CA CYS A 128 6.01 6.03 -9.96
C CYS A 128 5.50 7.36 -10.44
N PRO A 129 6.12 7.91 -11.50
CA PRO A 129 5.67 9.18 -12.00
C PRO A 129 4.22 9.01 -12.43
N GLY A 130 3.33 9.83 -11.84
CA GLY A 130 2.03 9.95 -12.38
C GLY A 130 2.22 10.36 -13.80
N PRO A 131 1.25 10.63 -14.61
CA PRO A 131 -0.15 10.48 -14.30
C PRO A 131 -0.69 9.08 -14.57
N ASP A 132 0.14 8.12 -14.97
CA ASP A 132 -0.32 6.87 -15.52
C ASP A 132 0.08 5.66 -14.70
N PRO A 133 -0.59 5.42 -13.54
CA PRO A 133 -0.37 4.17 -12.83
C PRO A 133 -0.82 3.00 -13.69
N ALA A 134 -0.09 1.90 -13.61
CA ALA A 134 -0.42 0.72 -14.39
C ALA A 134 0.07 -0.52 -13.66
N ARG A 135 -0.56 -1.65 -14.00
CA ARG A 135 -0.19 -2.91 -13.35
C ARG A 135 1.29 -3.23 -13.54
N ARG A 136 1.79 -2.99 -14.75
CA ARG A 136 3.17 -3.38 -15.09
C ARG A 136 4.25 -2.48 -14.49
N ASN A 137 3.90 -1.28 -14.04
CA ASN A 137 4.91 -0.40 -13.45
C ASN A 137 4.96 -0.49 -11.93
N GLY A 138 4.21 -1.44 -11.35
CA GLY A 138 4.28 -1.70 -9.92
C GLY A 138 3.46 -0.78 -9.05
N SER A 139 2.57 0.04 -9.62
CA SER A 139 1.76 0.96 -8.84
C SER A 139 0.35 0.44 -8.57
N VAL A 140 -0.04 -0.69 -9.15
CA VAL A 140 -1.37 -1.25 -8.94
C VAL A 140 -1.27 -2.49 -8.05
N PHE A 141 -2.14 -2.57 -7.06
CA PHE A 141 -2.20 -3.66 -6.10
C PHE A 141 -3.57 -4.31 -6.15
N LYS A 142 -3.61 -5.58 -5.75
CA LYS A 142 -4.84 -6.27 -5.44
C LYS A 142 -4.90 -6.50 -3.95
N TRP A 143 -6.07 -6.35 -3.34
CA TRP A 143 -6.20 -6.60 -1.91
C TRP A 143 -7.05 -7.82 -1.63
N GLU A 144 -6.68 -8.51 -0.55
CA GLU A 144 -7.42 -9.67 -0.03
C GLU A 144 -7.69 -9.43 1.44
N ILE A 145 -8.92 -9.70 1.87
CA ILE A 145 -9.27 -9.61 3.30
C ILE A 145 -8.62 -10.78 4.03
N VAL A 146 -8.05 -10.50 5.20
CA VAL A 146 -7.43 -11.52 6.05
C VAL A 146 -8.28 -11.69 7.29
N GLY A 147 -8.49 -12.96 7.69
CA GLY A 147 -9.12 -13.26 8.97
C GLY A 147 -10.62 -13.08 9.03
N GLU A 148 -11.25 -13.06 7.92
CA GLU A 148 -12.71 -12.97 7.84
C GLU A 148 -13.34 -14.34 7.91
#